data_143df01fb5b4f4240286d6b06ffb8f90
#
_entry.id   143df01fb5b4f4240286d6b06ffb8f90
#
_cell.length_a   1.000
_cell.length_b   1.000
_cell.length_c   1.000
_cell.angle_alpha   90.00
_cell.angle_beta   90.00
_cell.angle_gamma   90.00
#
_symmetry.space_group_name_H-M   'P 1'
#
loop_
_entity.id
_entity.type
_entity.pdbx_description
1 polymer ?
#
loop_
_entity_poly.entity_id
_entity_poly.type
_entity_poly.pdbx_seq_one_letter_code
_entity_poly.pdbx_strand_id
1 'polypeptide(L)'
;MKPIYTKPISGTWFEFRHHNTLEGKYWNDTLHSFTEAQWRAKVCEMKEAGLDQIALLATALKDKAYFKTDIFSEKWQLAVDDPIEIVLDESDKIGMKVYLSTGFYGNWRDPRRNMTDPEILKKMLRAMNELASLYGHHSSFYGWYYPDETWINGYMDEDFIKYVNLSPAEAHK
;
A
#
# COMPACT_ATOMS: atom_id res chain seq x y z
N MET A 1 8.41 4.62 -41.75
CA MET A 1 8.63 4.61 -40.32
C MET A 1 7.72 3.54 -39.70
N LYS A 2 8.25 2.59 -38.93
CA LYS A 2 7.39 1.69 -38.13
C LYS A 2 6.74 2.53 -37.04
N PRO A 3 5.43 2.39 -36.76
CA PRO A 3 4.80 3.11 -35.69
C PRO A 3 5.46 2.71 -34.34
N ILE A 4 5.87 3.70 -33.57
CA ILE A 4 6.37 3.48 -32.23
C ILE A 4 5.12 3.23 -31.36
N TYR A 5 4.86 1.97 -31.04
CA TYR A 5 3.81 1.62 -30.06
C TYR A 5 4.34 1.88 -28.65
N THR A 6 3.94 2.98 -28.07
CA THR A 6 4.11 3.20 -26.62
C THR A 6 3.04 2.40 -25.89
N LYS A 7 3.45 1.62 -24.89
CA LYS A 7 2.47 0.98 -24.00
C LYS A 7 1.80 2.07 -23.16
N PRO A 8 0.47 2.05 -23.01
CA PRO A 8 -0.21 2.98 -22.11
C PRO A 8 0.20 2.74 -20.64
N ILE A 9 0.03 3.75 -19.82
CA ILE A 9 0.14 3.60 -18.37
C ILE A 9 -0.99 2.65 -17.93
N SER A 10 -0.65 1.56 -17.25
CA SER A 10 -1.59 0.53 -16.83
C SER A 10 -1.69 0.38 -15.31
N GLY A 11 -1.00 1.20 -14.54
CA GLY A 11 -1.04 1.15 -13.08
C GLY A 11 -0.89 2.53 -12.45
N THR A 12 -1.36 2.62 -11.22
CA THR A 12 -1.27 3.85 -10.41
C THR A 12 -1.14 3.53 -8.93
N TRP A 13 -0.74 4.54 -8.17
CA TRP A 13 -0.87 4.49 -6.72
C TRP A 13 -2.30 4.77 -6.29
N PHE A 14 -2.67 4.18 -5.16
CA PHE A 14 -3.95 4.34 -4.51
C PHE A 14 -3.74 4.51 -3.01
N GLU A 15 -4.51 5.39 -2.38
CA GLU A 15 -4.40 5.63 -0.94
C GLU A 15 -5.76 5.96 -0.32
N PHE A 16 -5.97 5.53 0.92
CA PHE A 16 -7.14 5.89 1.71
C PHE A 16 -6.99 7.27 2.36
N ARG A 17 -5.77 7.68 2.59
CA ARG A 17 -5.40 8.99 3.13
C ARG A 17 -3.96 9.33 2.75
N HIS A 18 -3.75 10.54 2.30
CA HIS A 18 -2.41 11.02 1.99
C HIS A 18 -1.60 11.28 3.26
N HIS A 19 -0.36 10.80 3.27
CA HIS A 19 0.56 10.91 4.41
C HIS A 19 0.96 12.36 4.70
N ASN A 20 1.10 13.20 3.68
CA ASN A 20 1.36 14.62 3.83
C ASN A 20 0.03 15.38 3.94
N THR A 21 -0.28 15.85 5.14
CA THR A 21 -1.55 16.53 5.43
C THR A 21 -1.72 17.86 4.70
N LEU A 22 -0.62 18.51 4.29
CA LEU A 22 -0.68 19.75 3.51
C LEU A 22 -1.08 19.48 2.06
N GLU A 23 -0.59 18.40 1.48
CA GLU A 23 -0.97 17.95 0.14
C GLU A 23 -2.35 17.34 0.13
N GLY A 24 -2.65 16.50 1.12
CA GLY A 24 -3.94 15.83 1.29
C GLY A 24 -5.10 16.72 1.72
N LYS A 25 -4.89 18.00 1.98
CA LYS A 25 -5.93 18.92 2.51
C LYS A 25 -7.19 19.02 1.64
N TYR A 26 -7.06 18.75 0.35
CA TYR A 26 -8.19 18.89 -0.60
C TYR A 26 -9.06 17.64 -0.69
N TRP A 27 -8.55 16.45 -0.26
CA TRP A 27 -9.28 15.19 -0.45
C TRP A 27 -9.35 14.29 0.79
N ASN A 28 -8.41 14.44 1.76
CA ASN A 28 -8.39 13.57 2.94
C ASN A 28 -9.72 13.54 3.71
N ASP A 29 -10.36 14.70 3.89
CA ASP A 29 -11.63 14.80 4.62
C ASP A 29 -12.77 14.14 3.82
N THR A 30 -12.74 14.24 2.49
CA THR A 30 -13.72 13.59 1.60
C THR A 30 -13.52 12.07 1.64
N LEU A 31 -12.28 11.59 1.52
CA LEU A 31 -11.97 10.15 1.57
C LEU A 31 -12.34 9.52 2.90
N HIS A 32 -12.22 10.27 3.99
CA HIS A 32 -12.61 9.80 5.33
C HIS A 32 -14.09 9.39 5.41
N SER A 33 -14.96 10.05 4.66
CA SER A 33 -16.41 9.82 4.63
C SER A 33 -16.87 8.85 3.53
N PHE A 34 -15.96 8.31 2.71
CA PHE A 34 -16.33 7.40 1.63
C PHE A 34 -16.99 6.15 2.16
N THR A 35 -18.19 5.89 1.62
CA THR A 35 -18.92 4.65 1.84
C THR A 35 -18.28 3.49 1.08
N GLU A 36 -18.68 2.26 1.41
CA GLU A 36 -18.25 1.07 0.67
C GLU A 36 -18.54 1.20 -0.84
N ALA A 37 -19.74 1.66 -1.19
CA ALA A 37 -20.12 1.86 -2.59
C ALA A 37 -19.21 2.86 -3.33
N GLN A 38 -18.77 3.90 -2.64
CA GLN A 38 -17.86 4.89 -3.22
C GLN A 38 -16.44 4.34 -3.42
N TRP A 39 -15.93 3.52 -2.49
CA TRP A 39 -14.65 2.84 -2.68
C TRP A 39 -14.69 1.85 -3.84
N ARG A 40 -15.77 1.05 -3.95
CA ARG A 40 -15.99 0.14 -5.10
C ARG A 40 -16.06 0.89 -6.42
N ALA A 41 -16.85 1.96 -6.47
CA ALA A 41 -16.95 2.80 -7.65
C ALA A 41 -15.59 3.39 -8.07
N LYS A 42 -14.75 3.79 -7.10
CA LYS A 42 -13.41 4.32 -7.39
C LYS A 42 -12.50 3.27 -8.03
N VAL A 43 -12.56 2.01 -7.59
CA VAL A 43 -11.82 0.90 -8.21
C VAL A 43 -12.32 0.65 -9.65
N CYS A 44 -13.64 0.64 -9.86
CA CYS A 44 -14.24 0.51 -11.21
C CYS A 44 -13.83 1.65 -12.15
N GLU A 45 -13.89 2.92 -11.69
CA GLU A 45 -13.46 4.09 -12.46
C GLU A 45 -12.00 3.99 -12.93
N MET A 46 -11.11 3.49 -12.08
CA MET A 46 -9.71 3.26 -12.46
C MET A 46 -9.59 2.20 -13.55
N LYS A 47 -10.35 1.10 -13.47
CA LYS A 47 -10.39 0.07 -14.51
C LYS A 47 -10.93 0.63 -15.84
N GLU A 48 -12.00 1.41 -15.80
CA GLU A 48 -12.58 2.09 -16.97
C GLU A 48 -11.60 3.07 -17.61
N ALA A 49 -10.76 3.71 -16.81
CA ALA A 49 -9.68 4.57 -17.28
C ALA A 49 -8.51 3.80 -17.91
N GLY A 50 -8.57 2.46 -17.98
CA GLY A 50 -7.58 1.60 -18.59
C GLY A 50 -6.46 1.13 -17.65
N LEU A 51 -6.63 1.26 -16.34
CA LEU A 51 -5.68 0.76 -15.37
C LEU A 51 -5.98 -0.71 -15.05
N ASP A 52 -4.96 -1.55 -15.05
CA ASP A 52 -5.04 -2.97 -14.76
C ASP A 52 -4.47 -3.33 -13.39
N GLN A 53 -3.77 -2.38 -12.76
CA GLN A 53 -3.12 -2.61 -11.48
C GLN A 53 -3.06 -1.34 -10.63
N ILE A 54 -3.15 -1.52 -9.34
CA ILE A 54 -3.02 -0.47 -8.33
C ILE A 54 -2.02 -0.89 -7.26
N ALA A 55 -1.24 0.06 -6.78
CA ALA A 55 -0.41 -0.11 -5.61
C ALA A 55 -1.02 0.69 -4.45
N LEU A 56 -1.50 0.01 -3.43
CA LEU A 56 -1.96 0.65 -2.20
C LEU A 56 -0.75 1.20 -1.46
N LEU A 57 -0.62 2.52 -1.47
CA LEU A 57 0.58 3.23 -1.01
C LEU A 57 0.89 2.96 0.46
N ALA A 58 -0.13 2.82 1.31
CA ALA A 58 0.05 2.53 2.73
C ALA A 58 -1.06 1.62 3.27
N THR A 59 -0.67 0.53 3.94
CA THR A 59 -1.56 -0.30 4.76
C THR A 59 -1.63 0.19 6.21
N ALA A 60 -0.61 0.92 6.62
CA ALA A 60 -0.56 1.69 7.87
C ALA A 60 0.12 3.03 7.62
N LEU A 61 -0.27 4.03 8.39
CA LEU A 61 0.23 5.38 8.26
C LEU A 61 0.40 6.00 9.65
N LYS A 62 1.60 6.46 9.95
CA LYS A 62 2.02 6.93 11.29
C LYS A 62 1.92 5.77 12.30
N ASP A 63 1.02 5.87 13.26
CA ASP A 63 0.77 4.93 14.36
C ASP A 63 -0.59 4.23 14.25
N LYS A 64 -1.22 4.26 13.07
CA LYS A 64 -2.57 3.72 12.81
C LYS A 64 -2.59 2.86 11.56
N ALA A 65 -3.29 1.73 11.62
CA ALA A 65 -3.49 0.83 10.50
C ALA A 65 -4.86 1.02 9.83
N TYR A 66 -4.99 0.54 8.59
CA TYR A 66 -6.26 0.42 7.86
C TYR A 66 -6.85 -1.00 7.95
N PHE A 67 -6.15 -1.93 8.57
CA PHE A 67 -6.56 -3.32 8.78
C PHE A 67 -6.62 -3.66 10.28
N LYS A 68 -7.23 -4.78 10.61
CA LYS A 68 -7.33 -5.26 11.97
C LYS A 68 -5.99 -5.79 12.46
N THR A 69 -5.38 -5.12 13.43
CA THR A 69 -4.09 -5.48 14.02
C THR A 69 -3.98 -4.95 15.44
N ASP A 70 -3.07 -5.51 16.22
CA ASP A 70 -2.64 -4.99 17.54
C ASP A 70 -1.19 -4.45 17.50
N ILE A 71 -0.58 -4.36 16.31
CA ILE A 71 0.73 -3.71 16.13
C ILE A 71 0.67 -2.24 16.54
N PHE A 72 -0.48 -1.61 16.30
CA PHE A 72 -0.78 -0.24 16.72
C PHE A 72 -1.96 -0.23 17.68
N SER A 73 -1.95 0.73 18.62
CA SER A 73 -3.05 0.93 19.58
C SER A 73 -4.32 1.47 18.94
N GLU A 74 -4.22 2.04 17.77
CA GLU A 74 -5.32 2.69 17.06
C GLU A 74 -5.43 2.25 15.60
N LYS A 75 -6.67 2.28 15.10
CA LYS A 75 -7.03 2.12 13.71
C LYS A 75 -7.46 3.46 13.13
N TRP A 76 -7.23 3.68 11.84
CA TRP A 76 -7.80 4.83 11.16
C TRP A 76 -9.33 4.73 11.16
N GLN A 77 -9.97 5.80 11.62
CA GLN A 77 -11.42 5.92 11.60
C GLN A 77 -11.83 6.38 10.20
N LEU A 78 -12.38 5.48 9.42
CA LEU A 78 -13.03 5.75 8.13
C LEU A 78 -14.51 5.40 8.26
N ALA A 79 -15.33 5.83 7.31
CA ALA A 79 -16.74 5.45 7.28
C ALA A 79 -16.98 3.96 7.03
N VAL A 80 -15.92 3.22 6.69
CA VAL A 80 -15.91 1.76 6.49
C VAL A 80 -14.90 1.11 7.42
N ASP A 81 -15.21 -0.10 7.86
CA ASP A 81 -14.36 -0.81 8.84
C ASP A 81 -13.12 -1.45 8.20
N ASP A 82 -13.25 -2.00 7.00
CA ASP A 82 -12.17 -2.68 6.30
C ASP A 82 -12.07 -2.19 4.84
N PRO A 83 -11.38 -1.08 4.62
CA PRO A 83 -11.26 -0.53 3.28
C PRO A 83 -10.38 -1.38 2.35
N ILE A 84 -9.45 -2.17 2.91
CA ILE A 84 -8.57 -3.04 2.12
C ILE A 84 -9.39 -4.20 1.55
N GLU A 85 -10.23 -4.84 2.36
CA GLU A 85 -11.16 -5.88 1.93
C GLU A 85 -12.06 -5.40 0.78
N ILE A 86 -12.64 -4.20 0.91
CA ILE A 86 -13.52 -3.62 -0.11
C ILE A 86 -12.79 -3.46 -1.45
N VAL A 87 -11.56 -2.95 -1.41
CA VAL A 87 -10.74 -2.75 -2.62
C VAL A 87 -10.37 -4.08 -3.26
N LEU A 88 -9.96 -5.06 -2.47
CA LEU A 88 -9.58 -6.38 -2.97
C LEU A 88 -10.77 -7.16 -3.54
N ASP A 89 -11.90 -7.19 -2.82
CA ASP A 89 -13.12 -7.86 -3.28
C ASP A 89 -13.65 -7.28 -4.60
N GLU A 90 -13.62 -5.95 -4.75
CA GLU A 90 -14.01 -5.34 -6.03
C GLU A 90 -12.99 -5.61 -7.13
N SER A 91 -11.71 -5.59 -6.78
CA SER A 91 -10.62 -5.90 -7.72
C SER A 91 -10.68 -7.34 -8.22
N ASP A 92 -11.07 -8.30 -7.38
CA ASP A 92 -11.31 -9.70 -7.77
C ASP A 92 -12.38 -9.80 -8.87
N LYS A 93 -13.49 -9.08 -8.70
CA LYS A 93 -14.63 -9.11 -9.64
C LYS A 93 -14.29 -8.57 -11.02
N ILE A 94 -13.45 -7.53 -11.09
CA ILE A 94 -13.13 -6.83 -12.33
C ILE A 94 -11.75 -7.19 -12.90
N GLY A 95 -11.03 -8.11 -12.27
CA GLY A 95 -9.71 -8.57 -12.72
C GLY A 95 -8.63 -7.50 -12.63
N MET A 96 -8.61 -6.70 -11.57
CA MET A 96 -7.52 -5.78 -11.25
C MET A 96 -6.48 -6.47 -10.37
N LYS A 97 -5.21 -6.08 -10.50
CA LYS A 97 -4.12 -6.50 -9.62
C LYS A 97 -3.88 -5.45 -8.55
N VAL A 98 -3.75 -5.89 -7.31
CA VAL A 98 -3.48 -5.03 -6.16
C VAL A 98 -2.16 -5.41 -5.52
N TYR A 99 -1.28 -4.43 -5.35
CA TYR A 99 -0.07 -4.57 -4.57
C TYR A 99 -0.29 -3.91 -3.22
N LEU A 100 -0.18 -4.66 -2.14
CA LEU A 100 -0.28 -4.11 -0.80
C LEU A 100 1.08 -3.57 -0.35
N SER A 101 1.07 -2.39 0.25
CA SER A 101 2.27 -1.80 0.83
C SER A 101 2.78 -2.63 2.01
N THR A 102 4.09 -2.75 2.13
CA THR A 102 4.73 -3.25 3.35
C THR A 102 4.58 -2.26 4.52
N GLY A 103 4.06 -1.06 4.26
CA GLY A 103 3.59 -0.08 5.24
C GLY A 103 4.62 0.98 5.63
N PHE A 104 4.11 2.09 6.20
CA PHE A 104 4.92 3.11 6.87
C PHE A 104 4.84 2.87 8.37
N TYR A 105 5.69 1.97 8.88
CA TYR A 105 5.71 1.57 10.30
C TYR A 105 6.62 2.45 11.16
N GLY A 106 7.38 3.35 10.54
CA GLY A 106 8.18 4.41 11.14
C GLY A 106 7.83 5.78 10.58
N ASN A 107 8.73 6.73 10.77
CA ASN A 107 8.58 8.07 10.20
C ASN A 107 8.98 8.05 8.72
N TRP A 108 8.04 8.33 7.82
CA TRP A 108 8.29 8.36 6.38
C TRP A 108 9.36 9.38 5.94
N ARG A 109 9.64 10.40 6.79
CA ARG A 109 10.72 11.38 6.56
C ARG A 109 12.10 10.88 6.96
N ASP A 110 12.17 9.69 7.56
CA ASP A 110 13.44 9.06 7.97
C ASP A 110 13.51 7.64 7.39
N PRO A 111 13.66 7.51 6.08
CA PRO A 111 13.67 6.21 5.41
C PRO A 111 14.83 5.33 5.88
N ARG A 112 15.99 5.93 6.24
CA ARG A 112 17.12 5.14 6.74
C ARG A 112 16.78 4.45 8.06
N ARG A 113 16.13 5.14 8.98
CA ARG A 113 15.67 4.53 10.23
C ARG A 113 14.64 3.43 9.98
N ASN A 114 13.74 3.63 9.03
CA ASN A 114 12.75 2.59 8.66
C ASN A 114 13.42 1.30 8.18
N MET A 115 14.59 1.40 7.53
CA MET A 115 15.34 0.26 7.01
C MET A 115 16.30 -0.38 8.01
N THR A 116 16.65 0.31 9.10
CA THR A 116 17.69 -0.15 10.02
C THR A 116 17.23 -0.37 11.46
N ASP A 117 16.13 0.23 11.88
CA ASP A 117 15.59 0.07 13.24
C ASP A 117 14.92 -1.31 13.38
N PRO A 118 15.45 -2.20 14.26
CA PRO A 118 14.94 -3.56 14.41
C PRO A 118 13.47 -3.62 14.82
N GLU A 119 12.99 -2.65 15.60
CA GLU A 119 11.59 -2.63 16.03
C GLU A 119 10.64 -2.23 14.88
N ILE A 120 11.08 -1.34 14.00
CA ILE A 120 10.31 -0.98 12.79
C ILE A 120 10.28 -2.18 11.84
N LEU A 121 11.41 -2.82 11.59
CA LEU A 121 11.49 -4.03 10.75
C LEU A 121 10.63 -5.17 11.29
N LYS A 122 10.64 -5.40 12.60
CA LYS A 122 9.80 -6.40 13.25
C LYS A 122 8.30 -6.11 13.06
N LYS A 123 7.90 -4.84 13.19
CA LYS A 123 6.51 -4.43 12.92
C LYS A 123 6.13 -4.68 11.46
N MET A 124 6.99 -4.32 10.53
CA MET A 124 6.79 -4.55 9.09
C MET A 124 6.56 -6.02 8.78
N LEU A 125 7.47 -6.90 9.21
CA LEU A 125 7.36 -8.34 8.96
C LEU A 125 6.10 -8.94 9.60
N ARG A 126 5.78 -8.54 10.82
CA ARG A 126 4.55 -8.95 11.47
C ARG A 126 3.32 -8.51 10.69
N ALA A 127 3.29 -7.26 10.23
CA ALA A 127 2.19 -6.73 9.43
C ALA A 127 2.04 -7.46 8.10
N MET A 128 3.14 -7.82 7.42
CA MET A 128 3.09 -8.62 6.19
C MET A 128 2.40 -9.97 6.45
N ASN A 129 2.76 -10.67 7.54
CA ASN A 129 2.11 -11.93 7.92
C ASN A 129 0.63 -11.77 8.23
N GLU A 130 0.25 -10.73 8.97
CA GLU A 130 -1.15 -10.43 9.29
C GLU A 130 -1.95 -10.10 8.03
N LEU A 131 -1.43 -9.25 7.14
CA LEU A 131 -2.05 -8.91 5.86
C LEU A 131 -2.20 -10.13 4.94
N ALA A 132 -1.17 -10.98 4.86
CA ALA A 132 -1.25 -12.23 4.10
C ALA A 132 -2.31 -13.17 4.68
N SER A 133 -2.42 -13.28 6.00
CA SER A 133 -3.44 -14.10 6.67
C SER A 133 -4.86 -13.56 6.46
N LEU A 134 -5.03 -12.24 6.48
CA LEU A 134 -6.34 -11.61 6.30
C LEU A 134 -6.80 -11.66 4.84
N TYR A 135 -5.91 -11.35 3.92
CA TYR A 135 -6.27 -11.04 2.53
C TYR A 135 -5.65 -11.96 1.48
N GLY A 136 -4.83 -12.95 1.88
CA GLY A 136 -4.18 -13.87 0.95
C GLY A 136 -5.13 -14.76 0.15
N HIS A 137 -6.42 -14.79 0.49
CA HIS A 137 -7.45 -15.50 -0.25
C HIS A 137 -7.96 -14.75 -1.49
N HIS A 138 -7.66 -13.45 -1.62
CA HIS A 138 -8.03 -12.65 -2.79
C HIS A 138 -7.11 -12.91 -3.98
N SER A 139 -7.69 -13.24 -5.13
CA SER A 139 -6.96 -13.43 -6.38
C SER A 139 -6.33 -12.13 -6.90
N SER A 140 -6.88 -10.99 -6.51
CA SER A 140 -6.38 -9.66 -6.82
C SER A 140 -5.17 -9.25 -5.98
N PHE A 141 -4.94 -9.85 -4.82
CA PHE A 141 -3.73 -9.60 -4.05
C PHE A 141 -2.52 -10.19 -4.77
N TYR A 142 -1.89 -9.36 -5.60
CA TYR A 142 -0.88 -9.82 -6.56
C TYR A 142 0.54 -9.78 -6.04
N GLY A 143 0.83 -8.93 -5.06
CA GLY A 143 2.16 -8.80 -4.49
C GLY A 143 2.32 -7.63 -3.53
N TRP A 144 3.56 -7.34 -3.18
CA TRP A 144 3.93 -6.33 -2.22
C TRP A 144 4.52 -5.09 -2.89
N TYR A 145 4.26 -3.94 -2.30
CA TYR A 145 4.82 -2.65 -2.67
C TYR A 145 5.64 -2.07 -1.52
N TYR A 146 6.86 -1.63 -1.82
CA TYR A 146 7.73 -0.95 -0.86
C TYR A 146 7.50 0.55 -0.93
N PRO A 147 6.99 1.19 0.13
CA PRO A 147 6.70 2.61 0.12
C PRO A 147 7.92 3.50 0.42
N ASP A 148 9.02 2.91 0.91
CA ASP A 148 10.21 3.69 1.27
C ASP A 148 10.96 4.13 0.03
N GLU A 149 11.06 5.45 -0.14
CA GLU A 149 11.80 6.07 -1.23
C GLU A 149 13.28 6.16 -0.87
N THR A 150 14.14 5.65 -1.75
CA THR A 150 15.58 5.73 -1.58
C THR A 150 16.20 6.57 -2.68
N TRP A 151 17.16 7.40 -2.28
CA TRP A 151 17.92 8.22 -3.23
C TRP A 151 19.05 7.37 -3.83
N ILE A 152 19.20 7.40 -5.14
CA ILE A 152 20.24 6.65 -5.88
C ILE A 152 21.65 7.06 -5.43
N ASN A 153 21.82 8.27 -4.88
CA ASN A 153 23.10 8.79 -4.44
C ASN A 153 23.33 8.51 -2.94
N GLY A 154 23.93 7.38 -2.60
CA GLY A 154 24.47 7.09 -1.27
C GLY A 154 23.63 6.22 -0.34
N TYR A 155 22.47 5.72 -0.78
CA TYR A 155 21.60 4.84 0.02
C TYR A 155 21.52 3.39 -0.44
N MET A 156 22.13 3.07 -1.58
CA MET A 156 22.31 1.68 -2.01
C MET A 156 23.51 1.06 -1.27
N ASP A 157 23.50 1.18 0.04
CA ASP A 157 24.50 0.59 0.92
C ASP A 157 24.06 -0.80 1.41
N GLU A 158 24.87 -1.40 2.26
CA GLU A 158 24.60 -2.72 2.81
C GLU A 158 23.29 -2.79 3.60
N ASP A 159 22.89 -1.70 4.26
CA ASP A 159 21.65 -1.66 5.05
C ASP A 159 20.42 -1.70 4.13
N PHE A 160 20.46 -0.97 3.01
CA PHE A 160 19.41 -1.05 2.00
C PHE A 160 19.32 -2.46 1.39
N ILE A 161 20.47 -3.06 1.05
CA ILE A 161 20.51 -4.43 0.51
C ILE A 161 19.93 -5.43 1.51
N LYS A 162 20.25 -5.31 2.80
CA LYS A 162 19.67 -6.14 3.85
C LYS A 162 18.15 -5.96 3.95
N TYR A 163 17.69 -4.73 3.94
CA TYR A 163 16.26 -4.38 4.00
C TYR A 163 15.47 -4.98 2.82
N VAL A 164 15.93 -4.77 1.59
CA VAL A 164 15.24 -5.30 0.40
C VAL A 164 15.30 -6.81 0.27
N ASN A 165 16.27 -7.48 0.92
CA ASN A 165 16.32 -8.94 0.97
C ASN A 165 15.43 -9.55 2.06
N LEU A 166 15.14 -8.79 3.12
CA LEU A 166 14.35 -9.26 4.25
C LEU A 166 12.89 -9.48 3.86
N SER A 167 12.29 -8.54 3.16
CA SER A 167 10.86 -8.59 2.83
C SER A 167 10.50 -9.64 1.79
N PRO A 168 11.26 -9.85 0.68
CA PRO A 168 10.99 -10.98 -0.21
C PRO A 168 11.12 -12.34 0.48
N ALA A 169 12.07 -12.48 1.40
CA ALA A 169 12.19 -13.70 2.19
C ALA A 169 10.96 -13.98 3.06
N GLU A 170 10.27 -12.94 3.54
CA GLU A 170 8.99 -13.06 4.25
C GLU A 170 7.83 -13.33 3.29
N ALA A 171 7.79 -12.63 2.15
CA ALA A 171 6.73 -12.74 1.16
C ALA A 171 6.63 -14.13 0.50
N HIS A 172 7.71 -14.92 0.53
CA HIS A 172 7.78 -16.27 -0.05
C HIS A 172 7.50 -17.40 0.96
N LYS A 173 7.15 -17.09 2.20
CA LYS A 173 6.71 -18.08 3.20
C LYS A 173 5.25 -18.47 3.00
#